data_4a17c45885d6677fbfde388b94ba1691
#
_entry.id   4a17c45885d6677fbfde388b94ba1691
#
_cell.length_a   1.000
_cell.length_b   1.000
_cell.length_c   1.000
_cell.angle_alpha   90.00
_cell.angle_beta   90.00
_cell.angle_gamma   90.00
#
_symmetry.space_group_name_H-M   'P 1'
#
loop_
_entity.id
_entity.type
_entity.pdbx_description
1 polymer ?
#
loop_
_entity_poly.entity_id
_entity_poly.type
_entity_poly.pdbx_seq_one_letter_code
_entity_poly.pdbx_strand_id
1 'polypeptide(L)'
;KGNFDGTVYFIFQPDEENCFGAKTMIEEGLFSKFNIDEVYAMHNIPNMEIGSFGTRKGGITASENLFEIEIKAKGGHAALPHMGVDAITVGSQIAVALQSIVSRKLNPADNGIVSITEFITDGKKNVLPGNVKMTGDARALSKTTNEKIASEMLQIVEGICSAHGVKGSVNYKTTCPMTVNANNQTESATKAAIKLLGEDKCNGDIEPRLFSED
;
A
#
# COMPACT_ATOMS: atom_id res chain seq x y z
N LYS A 1 -31.55 -18.41 20.96
CA LYS A 1 -32.75 -17.58 20.78
C LYS A 1 -32.28 -16.26 20.19
N GLY A 2 -32.70 -15.92 18.95
CA GLY A 2 -32.32 -14.69 18.28
C GLY A 2 -32.81 -13.47 19.06
N ASN A 3 -31.90 -12.54 19.32
CA ASN A 3 -32.21 -11.25 19.93
C ASN A 3 -32.16 -10.11 18.91
N PHE A 4 -32.32 -10.43 17.62
CA PHE A 4 -32.29 -9.48 16.52
C PHE A 4 -33.38 -9.84 15.49
N ASP A 5 -33.82 -8.85 14.76
CA ASP A 5 -34.75 -8.98 13.62
C ASP A 5 -33.95 -8.71 12.35
N GLY A 6 -33.78 -9.75 11.53
CA GLY A 6 -33.00 -9.68 10.30
C GLY A 6 -32.29 -10.99 9.96
N THR A 7 -31.39 -10.92 8.99
CA THR A 7 -30.59 -12.07 8.52
C THR A 7 -29.11 -11.81 8.77
N VAL A 8 -28.39 -12.81 9.27
CA VAL A 8 -26.93 -12.78 9.42
C VAL A 8 -26.33 -13.79 8.45
N TYR A 9 -25.45 -13.30 7.58
CA TYR A 9 -24.63 -14.11 6.69
C TYR A 9 -23.23 -14.28 7.29
N PHE A 10 -22.76 -15.51 7.40
CA PHE A 10 -21.37 -15.80 7.76
C PHE A 10 -20.58 -15.96 6.47
N ILE A 11 -19.60 -15.07 6.25
CA ILE A 11 -18.73 -15.08 5.08
C ILE A 11 -17.38 -15.67 5.48
N PHE A 12 -16.97 -16.75 4.83
CA PHE A 12 -15.66 -17.38 4.98
C PHE A 12 -14.83 -17.03 3.75
N GLN A 13 -14.01 -16.00 3.88
CA GLN A 13 -13.20 -15.45 2.81
C GLN A 13 -11.97 -16.34 2.56
N PRO A 14 -11.71 -16.79 1.31
CA PRO A 14 -10.49 -17.47 0.94
C PRO A 14 -9.39 -16.47 0.59
N ASP A 15 -8.13 -16.92 0.56
CA ASP A 15 -6.98 -16.27 -0.07
C ASP A 15 -6.74 -14.80 0.37
N GLU A 16 -6.92 -14.52 1.66
CA GLU A 16 -6.73 -13.18 2.23
C GLU A 16 -5.27 -12.72 2.07
N GLU A 17 -4.29 -13.58 2.35
CA GLU A 17 -2.85 -13.29 2.30
C GLU A 17 -2.33 -12.81 0.93
N ASN A 18 -3.08 -13.05 -0.14
CA ASN A 18 -2.78 -12.56 -1.48
C ASN A 18 -3.70 -11.40 -1.91
N CYS A 19 -4.58 -10.91 -1.04
CA CYS A 19 -5.57 -9.86 -1.33
C CYS A 19 -6.45 -10.16 -2.56
N PHE A 20 -6.85 -11.40 -2.73
CA PHE A 20 -7.69 -11.84 -3.86
C PHE A 20 -9.06 -12.36 -3.45
N GLY A 21 -9.22 -12.80 -2.21
CA GLY A 21 -10.41 -13.51 -1.78
C GLY A 21 -11.67 -12.66 -1.79
N ALA A 22 -11.67 -11.54 -1.12
CA ALA A 22 -12.83 -10.64 -1.08
C ALA A 22 -13.17 -10.11 -2.48
N LYS A 23 -12.17 -9.68 -3.24
CA LYS A 23 -12.36 -9.21 -4.61
C LYS A 23 -13.03 -10.26 -5.49
N THR A 24 -12.53 -11.50 -5.46
CA THR A 24 -13.10 -12.61 -6.24
C THR A 24 -14.55 -12.88 -5.83
N MET A 25 -14.86 -12.94 -4.53
CA MET A 25 -16.22 -13.14 -4.04
C MET A 25 -17.17 -12.03 -4.50
N ILE A 26 -16.71 -10.78 -4.49
CA ILE A 26 -17.49 -9.62 -4.97
C ILE A 26 -17.74 -9.72 -6.48
N GLU A 27 -16.71 -10.02 -7.27
CA GLU A 27 -16.80 -10.19 -8.73
C GLU A 27 -17.70 -11.36 -9.11
N GLU A 28 -17.70 -12.44 -8.33
CA GLU A 28 -18.63 -13.59 -8.51
C GLU A 28 -20.06 -13.30 -8.02
N GLY A 29 -20.31 -12.11 -7.50
CA GLY A 29 -21.66 -11.61 -7.22
C GLY A 29 -22.11 -11.79 -5.78
N LEU A 30 -21.22 -11.70 -4.80
CA LEU A 30 -21.57 -11.78 -3.37
C LEU A 30 -22.74 -10.84 -3.04
N PHE A 31 -22.62 -9.56 -3.38
CA PHE A 31 -23.65 -8.56 -3.07
C PHE A 31 -24.87 -8.58 -4.01
N SER A 32 -24.81 -9.28 -5.12
CA SER A 32 -25.97 -9.49 -6.01
C SER A 32 -26.79 -10.73 -5.65
N LYS A 33 -26.13 -11.72 -5.03
CA LYS A 33 -26.77 -12.97 -4.59
C LYS A 33 -27.40 -12.86 -3.20
N PHE A 34 -26.83 -12.02 -2.35
CA PHE A 34 -27.28 -11.84 -0.97
C PHE A 34 -27.59 -10.37 -0.72
N ASN A 35 -28.72 -10.11 -0.08
CA ASN A 35 -29.09 -8.75 0.33
C ASN A 35 -28.36 -8.41 1.61
N ILE A 36 -27.21 -7.76 1.48
CA ILE A 36 -26.32 -7.40 2.59
C ILE A 36 -26.35 -5.87 2.74
N ASP A 37 -26.80 -5.40 3.91
CA ASP A 37 -26.85 -3.97 4.24
C ASP A 37 -25.55 -3.46 4.83
N GLU A 38 -24.88 -4.30 5.64
CA GLU A 38 -23.65 -3.97 6.36
C GLU A 38 -22.72 -5.18 6.43
N VAL A 39 -21.40 -4.92 6.38
CA VAL A 39 -20.36 -5.94 6.55
C VAL A 39 -19.49 -5.58 7.72
N TYR A 40 -19.18 -6.54 8.57
CA TYR A 40 -18.26 -6.42 9.69
C TYR A 40 -17.22 -7.53 9.65
N ALA A 41 -15.96 -7.18 9.92
CA ALA A 41 -14.87 -8.14 10.09
C ALA A 41 -14.08 -7.83 11.36
N MET A 42 -13.40 -8.82 11.90
CA MET A 42 -12.51 -8.67 13.05
C MET A 42 -11.16 -9.31 12.73
N HIS A 43 -10.11 -8.56 13.02
CA HIS A 43 -8.74 -9.05 12.93
C HIS A 43 -8.12 -9.13 14.33
N ASN A 44 -7.41 -10.20 14.63
CA ASN A 44 -6.58 -10.28 15.83
C ASN A 44 -5.27 -9.51 15.60
N ILE A 45 -4.93 -8.63 16.51
CA ILE A 45 -3.73 -7.78 16.39
C ILE A 45 -2.69 -8.22 17.42
N PRO A 46 -1.48 -8.66 16.98
CA PRO A 46 -0.39 -8.94 17.89
C PRO A 46 -0.08 -7.76 18.81
N ASN A 47 0.23 -8.03 20.07
CA ASN A 47 0.53 -7.06 21.13
C ASN A 47 -0.65 -6.17 21.58
N MET A 48 -1.87 -6.41 21.12
CA MET A 48 -3.07 -5.89 21.80
C MET A 48 -3.41 -6.74 23.01
N GLU A 49 -3.91 -6.09 24.07
CA GLU A 49 -4.35 -6.78 25.28
C GLU A 49 -5.51 -7.75 24.94
N ILE A 50 -5.40 -8.99 25.39
CA ILE A 50 -6.46 -9.99 25.20
C ILE A 50 -7.76 -9.52 25.87
N GLY A 51 -8.87 -9.59 25.13
CA GLY A 51 -10.18 -9.11 25.59
C GLY A 51 -10.38 -7.60 25.44
N SER A 52 -9.47 -6.90 24.73
CA SER A 52 -9.69 -5.53 24.31
C SER A 52 -10.25 -5.45 22.88
N PHE A 53 -10.87 -4.32 22.56
CA PHE A 53 -11.42 -4.01 21.24
C PHE A 53 -10.91 -2.64 20.78
N GLY A 54 -10.49 -2.58 19.53
CA GLY A 54 -10.04 -1.34 18.89
C GLY A 54 -10.63 -1.19 17.50
N THR A 55 -11.09 0.03 17.19
CA THR A 55 -11.55 0.41 15.84
C THR A 55 -11.32 1.90 15.63
N ARG A 56 -11.59 2.40 14.42
CA ARG A 56 -11.61 3.85 14.11
C ARG A 56 -12.48 4.12 12.91
N LYS A 57 -12.97 5.36 12.79
CA LYS A 57 -13.62 5.87 11.58
C LYS A 57 -12.58 6.16 10.49
N GLY A 58 -12.97 5.97 9.24
CA GLY A 58 -12.08 6.20 8.11
C GLY A 58 -11.03 5.11 7.93
N GLY A 59 -9.87 5.46 7.39
CA GLY A 59 -8.81 4.49 7.09
C GLY A 59 -8.27 3.81 8.34
N ILE A 60 -8.36 2.49 8.42
CA ILE A 60 -7.89 1.68 9.54
C ILE A 60 -6.66 0.85 9.15
N THR A 61 -6.63 0.27 7.95
CA THR A 61 -5.44 -0.41 7.39
C THR A 61 -5.02 0.26 6.09
N ALA A 62 -3.72 0.22 5.80
CA ALA A 62 -3.14 0.86 4.62
C ALA A 62 -3.40 0.06 3.34
N SER A 63 -3.34 0.74 2.19
CA SER A 63 -3.20 0.06 0.91
C SER A 63 -1.80 -0.53 0.79
N GLU A 64 -1.68 -1.66 0.09
CA GLU A 64 -0.42 -2.18 -0.42
C GLU A 64 -0.28 -1.84 -1.90
N ASN A 65 0.86 -1.25 -2.25
CA ASN A 65 1.12 -0.88 -3.62
C ASN A 65 2.54 -1.31 -3.99
N LEU A 66 2.63 -2.30 -4.86
CA LEU A 66 3.91 -2.76 -5.36
C LEU A 66 4.31 -1.92 -6.58
N PHE A 67 5.55 -1.49 -6.60
CA PHE A 67 6.07 -0.75 -7.74
C PHE A 67 7.33 -1.39 -8.31
N GLU A 68 7.50 -1.21 -9.61
CA GLU A 68 8.67 -1.59 -10.37
C GLU A 68 9.13 -0.41 -11.22
N ILE A 69 10.40 -0.08 -11.15
CA ILE A 69 11.03 0.98 -11.94
C ILE A 69 12.10 0.34 -12.80
N GLU A 70 12.01 0.49 -14.09
CA GLU A 70 13.04 0.09 -15.04
C GLU A 70 13.73 1.30 -15.66
N ILE A 71 15.06 1.24 -15.74
CA ILE A 71 15.90 2.24 -16.38
C ILE A 71 16.69 1.56 -17.48
N LYS A 72 16.62 2.10 -18.70
CA LYS A 72 17.37 1.62 -19.86
C LYS A 72 18.32 2.71 -20.33
N ALA A 73 19.60 2.47 -20.15
CA ALA A 73 20.70 3.37 -20.51
C ALA A 73 21.66 2.70 -21.49
N LYS A 74 22.64 3.46 -21.95
CA LYS A 74 23.75 2.92 -22.74
C LYS A 74 24.91 2.59 -21.82
N GLY A 75 24.98 1.36 -21.32
CA GLY A 75 26.14 0.87 -20.59
C GLY A 75 27.45 1.02 -21.36
N GLY A 76 28.54 0.50 -20.81
CA GLY A 76 29.84 0.59 -21.47
C GLY A 76 31.01 0.09 -20.65
N HIS A 77 32.22 0.32 -21.13
CA HIS A 77 33.44 -0.02 -20.41
C HIS A 77 33.65 0.94 -19.23
N ALA A 78 33.86 0.43 -18.02
CA ALA A 78 33.96 1.24 -16.81
C ALA A 78 35.12 2.29 -16.86
N ALA A 79 36.19 2.02 -17.60
CA ALA A 79 37.29 2.97 -17.81
C ALA A 79 36.99 4.07 -18.88
N LEU A 80 35.89 3.95 -19.60
CA LEU A 80 35.47 4.91 -20.66
C LEU A 80 34.03 5.42 -20.40
N PRO A 81 33.73 5.98 -19.21
CA PRO A 81 32.36 6.34 -18.81
C PRO A 81 31.72 7.41 -19.73
N HIS A 82 32.53 8.24 -20.36
CA HIS A 82 32.10 9.28 -21.32
C HIS A 82 31.51 8.72 -22.63
N MET A 83 31.72 7.43 -22.91
CA MET A 83 31.19 6.75 -24.11
C MET A 83 29.82 6.11 -23.89
N GLY A 84 29.34 6.09 -22.66
CA GLY A 84 28.07 5.50 -22.25
C GLY A 84 27.28 6.40 -21.31
N VAL A 85 26.24 5.84 -20.73
CA VAL A 85 25.49 6.40 -19.59
C VAL A 85 25.39 5.31 -18.53
N ASP A 86 25.83 5.62 -17.32
CA ASP A 86 25.83 4.69 -16.19
C ASP A 86 24.42 4.61 -15.57
N ALA A 87 23.75 3.48 -15.79
CA ALA A 87 22.42 3.26 -15.24
C ALA A 87 22.40 3.21 -13.70
N ILE A 88 23.51 2.81 -13.04
CA ILE A 88 23.60 2.82 -11.57
C ILE A 88 23.54 4.27 -11.05
N THR A 89 24.28 5.18 -11.66
CA THR A 89 24.25 6.60 -11.27
C THR A 89 22.85 7.17 -11.39
N VAL A 90 22.15 6.92 -12.51
CA VAL A 90 20.76 7.37 -12.72
C VAL A 90 19.82 6.74 -11.69
N GLY A 91 19.88 5.43 -11.50
CA GLY A 91 19.04 4.71 -10.55
C GLY A 91 19.28 5.15 -9.11
N SER A 92 20.52 5.42 -8.73
CA SER A 92 20.85 5.91 -7.39
C SER A 92 20.26 7.30 -7.13
N GLN A 93 20.29 8.19 -8.09
CA GLN A 93 19.63 9.52 -7.99
C GLN A 93 18.11 9.35 -7.84
N ILE A 94 17.49 8.47 -8.61
CA ILE A 94 16.06 8.16 -8.47
C ILE A 94 15.77 7.60 -7.08
N ALA A 95 16.55 6.62 -6.60
CA ALA A 95 16.35 6.01 -5.30
C ALA A 95 16.38 7.03 -4.15
N VAL A 96 17.31 7.97 -4.19
CA VAL A 96 17.40 9.08 -3.21
C VAL A 96 16.24 10.05 -3.38
N ALA A 97 15.91 10.44 -4.62
CA ALA A 97 14.85 11.40 -4.88
C ALA A 97 13.47 10.89 -4.49
N LEU A 98 13.19 9.59 -4.62
CA LEU A 98 11.92 8.99 -4.19
C LEU A 98 11.66 9.18 -2.68
N GLN A 99 12.69 9.29 -1.84
CA GLN A 99 12.53 9.57 -0.41
C GLN A 99 11.92 10.96 -0.16
N SER A 100 12.03 11.87 -1.13
CA SER A 100 11.41 13.20 -1.06
C SER A 100 9.88 13.17 -1.19
N ILE A 101 9.31 12.11 -1.72
CA ILE A 101 7.85 11.97 -1.85
C ILE A 101 7.22 12.09 -0.47
N VAL A 102 7.60 11.22 0.46
CA VAL A 102 7.06 11.23 1.82
C VAL A 102 7.49 12.49 2.58
N SER A 103 8.77 12.87 2.48
CA SER A 103 9.31 13.93 3.33
C SER A 103 9.02 15.36 2.82
N ARG A 104 8.67 15.57 1.53
CA ARG A 104 8.54 16.89 0.92
C ARG A 104 7.33 17.09 0.03
N LYS A 105 6.65 16.03 -0.40
CA LYS A 105 5.54 16.11 -1.36
C LYS A 105 4.19 15.75 -0.76
N LEU A 106 4.16 14.88 0.24
CA LEU A 106 2.94 14.60 1.00
C LEU A 106 2.71 15.72 2.03
N ASN A 107 1.43 15.92 2.38
CA ASN A 107 1.10 16.74 3.53
C ASN A 107 1.66 16.04 4.80
N PRO A 108 2.33 16.75 5.72
CA PRO A 108 2.83 16.14 6.96
C PRO A 108 1.79 15.42 7.82
N ALA A 109 0.50 15.74 7.65
CA ALA A 109 -0.60 15.03 8.31
C ALA A 109 -0.99 13.72 7.60
N ASP A 110 -0.53 13.50 6.36
CA ASP A 110 -0.83 12.29 5.61
C ASP A 110 0.19 11.20 5.93
N ASN A 111 -0.30 9.98 6.14
CA ASN A 111 0.55 8.83 6.35
C ASN A 111 0.82 8.14 5.01
N GLY A 112 2.09 8.05 4.64
CA GLY A 112 2.54 7.34 3.45
C GLY A 112 3.91 6.73 3.65
N ILE A 113 4.19 5.63 2.97
CA ILE A 113 5.48 4.93 2.94
C ILE A 113 5.88 4.72 1.49
N VAL A 114 7.18 4.87 1.21
CA VAL A 114 7.81 4.47 -0.05
C VAL A 114 9.13 3.81 0.29
N SER A 115 9.22 2.51 0.05
CA SER A 115 10.40 1.69 0.34
C SER A 115 10.87 0.98 -0.91
N ILE A 116 12.13 1.21 -1.31
CA ILE A 116 12.79 0.39 -2.33
C ILE A 116 13.36 -0.83 -1.62
N THR A 117 13.01 -2.03 -2.09
CA THR A 117 13.40 -3.30 -1.47
C THR A 117 14.43 -4.06 -2.29
N GLU A 118 14.54 -3.77 -3.58
CA GLU A 118 15.53 -4.37 -4.46
C GLU A 118 16.11 -3.34 -5.43
N PHE A 119 17.39 -3.50 -5.76
CA PHE A 119 18.10 -2.72 -6.76
C PHE A 119 19.00 -3.67 -7.56
N ILE A 120 18.58 -4.03 -8.77
CA ILE A 120 19.19 -5.06 -9.60
C ILE A 120 19.79 -4.41 -10.85
N THR A 121 20.99 -4.86 -11.24
CA THR A 121 21.68 -4.37 -12.44
C THR A 121 22.26 -5.53 -13.26
N ASP A 122 22.53 -5.27 -14.54
CA ASP A 122 23.21 -6.17 -15.46
C ASP A 122 24.74 -5.89 -15.59
N GLY A 123 25.28 -5.03 -14.72
CA GLY A 123 26.68 -4.65 -14.71
C GLY A 123 27.63 -5.76 -14.26
N LYS A 124 28.93 -5.52 -14.52
CA LYS A 124 30.04 -6.38 -14.05
C LYS A 124 31.16 -5.49 -13.52
N LYS A 125 32.19 -6.10 -12.90
CA LYS A 125 33.30 -5.34 -12.26
C LYS A 125 33.95 -4.27 -13.15
N ASN A 126 33.96 -4.46 -14.47
CA ASN A 126 34.55 -3.55 -15.44
C ASN A 126 33.57 -3.08 -16.52
N VAL A 127 32.26 -3.29 -16.34
CA VAL A 127 31.19 -2.95 -17.28
C VAL A 127 30.14 -2.14 -16.57
N LEU A 128 29.91 -0.91 -17.03
CA LEU A 128 28.78 -0.09 -16.61
C LEU A 128 27.49 -0.73 -17.09
N PRO A 129 26.48 -0.90 -16.23
CA PRO A 129 25.22 -1.52 -16.63
C PRO A 129 24.45 -0.67 -17.62
N GLY A 130 23.74 -1.35 -18.52
CA GLY A 130 22.76 -0.77 -19.39
C GLY A 130 21.36 -0.74 -18.79
N ASN A 131 21.11 -1.58 -17.79
CA ASN A 131 19.81 -1.72 -17.18
C ASN A 131 19.90 -1.65 -15.65
N VAL A 132 18.93 -0.97 -15.06
CA VAL A 132 18.63 -1.02 -13.63
C VAL A 132 17.14 -1.33 -13.47
N LYS A 133 16.85 -2.26 -12.57
CA LYS A 133 15.51 -2.55 -12.10
C LYS A 133 15.46 -2.32 -10.59
N MET A 134 14.51 -1.53 -10.14
CA MET A 134 14.18 -1.35 -8.73
C MET A 134 12.77 -1.84 -8.49
N THR A 135 12.55 -2.55 -7.39
CA THR A 135 11.22 -2.91 -6.90
C THR A 135 11.02 -2.37 -5.49
N GLY A 136 9.78 -2.22 -5.09
CA GLY A 136 9.47 -1.73 -3.76
C GLY A 136 8.01 -1.76 -3.41
N ASP A 137 7.74 -1.31 -2.18
CA ASP A 137 6.41 -1.25 -1.59
C ASP A 137 6.10 0.20 -1.19
N ALA A 138 4.86 0.62 -1.47
CA ALA A 138 4.32 1.89 -1.03
C ALA A 138 3.00 1.67 -0.27
N ARG A 139 2.81 2.42 0.81
CA ARG A 139 1.62 2.32 1.66
C ARG A 139 0.94 3.67 1.79
N ALA A 140 -0.39 3.68 1.86
CA ALA A 140 -1.17 4.90 2.07
C ALA A 140 -2.46 4.60 2.81
N LEU A 141 -2.92 5.55 3.65
CA LEU A 141 -4.16 5.47 4.41
C LEU A 141 -5.31 6.25 3.76
N SER A 142 -5.08 6.83 2.57
CA SER A 142 -6.11 7.48 1.78
C SER A 142 -5.85 7.29 0.28
N LYS A 143 -6.92 7.30 -0.51
CA LYS A 143 -6.83 7.20 -1.96
C LYS A 143 -6.03 8.36 -2.55
N THR A 144 -6.24 9.58 -2.05
CA THR A 144 -5.54 10.78 -2.51
C THR A 144 -4.05 10.71 -2.25
N THR A 145 -3.63 10.21 -1.09
CA THR A 145 -2.22 9.99 -0.75
C THR A 145 -1.60 8.94 -1.68
N ASN A 146 -2.31 7.84 -1.93
CA ASN A 146 -1.85 6.79 -2.86
C ASN A 146 -1.65 7.33 -4.28
N GLU A 147 -2.63 8.02 -4.82
CA GLU A 147 -2.55 8.64 -6.16
C GLU A 147 -1.41 9.69 -6.23
N LYS A 148 -1.20 10.45 -5.15
CA LYS A 148 -0.11 11.40 -5.06
C LYS A 148 1.25 10.71 -5.09
N ILE A 149 1.44 9.63 -4.32
CA ILE A 149 2.69 8.84 -4.33
C ILE A 149 2.97 8.34 -5.75
N ALA A 150 2.00 7.73 -6.41
CA ALA A 150 2.16 7.19 -7.76
C ALA A 150 2.55 8.29 -8.77
N SER A 151 1.87 9.44 -8.74
CA SER A 151 2.14 10.55 -9.65
C SER A 151 3.51 11.18 -9.44
N GLU A 152 3.92 11.40 -8.19
CA GLU A 152 5.24 11.96 -7.86
C GLU A 152 6.37 10.98 -8.20
N MET A 153 6.17 9.67 -8.01
CA MET A 153 7.12 8.65 -8.42
C MET A 153 7.37 8.70 -9.92
N LEU A 154 6.31 8.76 -10.73
CA LEU A 154 6.41 8.86 -12.18
C LEU A 154 7.17 10.14 -12.59
N GLN A 155 6.81 11.29 -12.03
CA GLN A 155 7.48 12.57 -12.34
C GLN A 155 8.98 12.55 -12.01
N ILE A 156 9.35 11.98 -10.87
CA ILE A 156 10.75 11.88 -10.45
C ILE A 156 11.53 11.00 -11.44
N VAL A 157 10.99 9.82 -11.77
CA VAL A 157 11.64 8.89 -12.69
C VAL A 157 11.80 9.51 -14.08
N GLU A 158 10.73 10.07 -14.64
CA GLU A 158 10.76 10.72 -15.96
C GLU A 158 11.73 11.92 -15.98
N GLY A 159 11.69 12.77 -14.95
CA GLY A 159 12.53 13.96 -14.87
C GLY A 159 14.02 13.62 -14.79
N ILE A 160 14.42 12.68 -13.94
CA ILE A 160 15.81 12.27 -13.79
C ILE A 160 16.28 11.52 -15.05
N CYS A 161 15.49 10.60 -15.58
CA CYS A 161 15.82 9.90 -16.82
C CYS A 161 16.00 10.86 -18.00
N SER A 162 15.12 11.85 -18.14
CA SER A 162 15.23 12.90 -19.16
C SER A 162 16.50 13.72 -19.02
N ALA A 163 16.88 14.10 -17.79
CA ALA A 163 18.11 14.85 -17.52
C ALA A 163 19.39 14.09 -17.94
N HIS A 164 19.35 12.76 -17.91
CA HIS A 164 20.46 11.90 -18.32
C HIS A 164 20.33 11.37 -19.77
N GLY A 165 19.27 11.73 -20.48
CA GLY A 165 19.03 11.25 -21.86
C GLY A 165 18.75 9.74 -21.95
N VAL A 166 18.17 9.15 -20.91
CA VAL A 166 17.84 7.72 -20.84
C VAL A 166 16.32 7.52 -20.75
N LYS A 167 15.88 6.28 -20.89
CA LYS A 167 14.46 5.90 -20.73
C LYS A 167 14.23 5.27 -19.37
N GLY A 168 13.19 5.70 -18.70
CA GLY A 168 12.68 5.09 -17.46
C GLY A 168 11.20 4.81 -17.58
N SER A 169 10.74 3.81 -16.86
CA SER A 169 9.32 3.48 -16.73
C SER A 169 8.99 3.11 -15.28
N VAL A 170 7.76 3.36 -14.90
CA VAL A 170 7.20 2.99 -13.58
C VAL A 170 5.97 2.13 -13.81
N ASN A 171 5.94 0.95 -13.21
CA ASN A 171 4.75 0.15 -13.04
C ASN A 171 4.36 0.23 -11.56
N TYR A 172 3.22 0.85 -11.25
CA TYR A 172 2.70 1.01 -9.90
C TYR A 172 1.34 0.35 -9.82
N LYS A 173 1.20 -0.65 -8.95
CA LYS A 173 0.00 -1.45 -8.85
C LYS A 173 -0.47 -1.55 -7.40
N THR A 174 -1.70 -1.13 -7.13
CA THR A 174 -2.36 -1.46 -5.87
C THR A 174 -2.73 -2.94 -5.87
N THR A 175 -2.15 -3.69 -4.96
CA THR A 175 -2.43 -5.12 -4.74
C THR A 175 -3.52 -5.30 -3.71
N CYS A 176 -3.46 -4.53 -2.62
CA CYS A 176 -4.46 -4.51 -1.57
C CYS A 176 -5.01 -3.08 -1.41
N PRO A 177 -6.32 -2.84 -1.51
CA PRO A 177 -6.88 -1.53 -1.22
C PRO A 177 -6.81 -1.23 0.29
N MET A 178 -6.91 0.04 0.65
CA MET A 178 -7.05 0.42 2.05
C MET A 178 -8.43 0.04 2.60
N THR A 179 -8.50 -0.37 3.87
CA THR A 179 -9.77 -0.56 4.57
C THR A 179 -10.25 0.77 5.15
N VAL A 180 -11.44 1.18 4.75
CA VAL A 180 -12.05 2.44 5.19
C VAL A 180 -13.38 2.16 5.88
N ASN A 181 -13.41 2.33 7.20
CA ASN A 181 -14.60 2.10 7.99
C ASN A 181 -15.61 3.25 7.88
N ALA A 182 -16.86 2.91 7.64
CA ALA A 182 -17.96 3.86 7.64
C ALA A 182 -18.29 4.33 9.08
N ASN A 183 -18.62 5.61 9.23
CA ASN A 183 -18.78 6.23 10.55
C ASN A 183 -19.87 5.58 11.41
N ASN A 184 -21.06 5.35 10.83
CA ASN A 184 -22.21 4.80 11.57
C ASN A 184 -21.96 3.36 12.02
N GLN A 185 -21.37 2.53 11.15
CA GLN A 185 -21.05 1.14 11.44
C GLN A 185 -19.96 1.06 12.52
N THR A 186 -18.95 1.94 12.46
CA THR A 186 -17.91 2.04 13.49
C THR A 186 -18.50 2.39 14.86
N GLU A 187 -19.42 3.36 14.91
CA GLU A 187 -20.10 3.73 16.16
C GLU A 187 -20.95 2.57 16.71
N SER A 188 -21.64 1.85 15.83
CA SER A 188 -22.47 0.70 16.22
C SER A 188 -21.60 -0.42 16.77
N ALA A 189 -20.50 -0.75 16.10
CA ALA A 189 -19.54 -1.77 16.55
C ALA A 189 -18.92 -1.39 17.90
N THR A 190 -18.50 -0.11 18.06
CA THR A 190 -17.93 0.39 19.33
C THR A 190 -18.94 0.27 20.49
N LYS A 191 -20.19 0.69 20.28
CA LYS A 191 -21.25 0.58 21.29
C LYS A 191 -21.51 -0.88 21.68
N ALA A 192 -21.52 -1.78 20.69
CA ALA A 192 -21.70 -3.22 20.94
C ALA A 192 -20.52 -3.81 21.74
N ALA A 193 -19.29 -3.43 21.40
CA ALA A 193 -18.10 -3.87 22.12
C ALA A 193 -18.09 -3.36 23.57
N ILE A 194 -18.39 -2.09 23.81
CA ILE A 194 -18.50 -1.50 25.15
C ILE A 194 -19.53 -2.25 26.00
N LYS A 195 -20.69 -2.59 25.43
CA LYS A 195 -21.74 -3.35 26.14
C LYS A 195 -21.27 -4.75 26.53
N LEU A 196 -20.38 -5.35 25.75
CA LEU A 196 -19.89 -6.72 26.00
C LEU A 196 -18.67 -6.76 26.91
N LEU A 197 -17.71 -5.83 26.72
CA LEU A 197 -16.38 -5.88 27.31
C LEU A 197 -16.16 -4.85 28.43
N GLY A 198 -16.97 -3.79 28.44
CA GLY A 198 -16.76 -2.60 29.28
C GLY A 198 -16.04 -1.48 28.53
N GLU A 199 -16.24 -0.24 28.98
CA GLU A 199 -15.68 0.97 28.34
C GLU A 199 -14.16 1.01 28.41
N ASP A 200 -13.59 0.53 29.52
CA ASP A 200 -12.15 0.49 29.80
C ASP A 200 -11.37 -0.46 28.87
N LYS A 201 -12.06 -1.41 28.22
CA LYS A 201 -11.49 -2.37 27.26
C LYS A 201 -11.69 -1.97 25.79
N CYS A 202 -12.35 -0.85 25.51
CA CYS A 202 -12.75 -0.46 24.16
C CYS A 202 -12.14 0.89 23.77
N ASN A 203 -11.46 0.93 22.62
CA ASN A 203 -10.97 2.17 22.02
C ASN A 203 -11.61 2.35 20.63
N GLY A 204 -12.45 3.34 20.47
CA GLY A 204 -13.15 3.68 19.21
C GLY A 204 -12.35 4.56 18.25
N ASP A 205 -11.09 4.91 18.58
CA ASP A 205 -10.21 5.75 17.77
C ASP A 205 -8.74 5.33 17.93
N ILE A 206 -8.43 4.08 17.53
CA ILE A 206 -7.07 3.57 17.55
C ILE A 206 -6.22 4.21 16.45
N GLU A 207 -4.91 4.22 16.62
CA GLU A 207 -3.99 4.56 15.54
C GLU A 207 -4.15 3.62 14.35
N PRO A 208 -4.15 4.15 13.11
CA PRO A 208 -4.26 3.32 11.92
C PRO A 208 -3.06 2.38 11.80
N ARG A 209 -3.27 1.26 11.14
CA ARG A 209 -2.23 0.25 10.92
C ARG A 209 -1.68 0.35 9.50
N LEU A 210 -0.39 0.10 9.35
CA LEU A 210 0.29 0.18 8.05
C LEU A 210 0.40 -1.17 7.33
N PHE A 211 -0.12 -2.25 7.92
CA PHE A 211 -0.38 -3.49 7.17
C PHE A 211 -1.66 -3.35 6.35
N SER A 212 -1.85 -4.24 5.38
CA SER A 212 -3.05 -4.30 4.53
C SER A 212 -4.01 -5.36 5.03
N GLU A 213 -5.24 -5.29 4.53
CA GLU A 213 -6.33 -6.26 4.73
C GLU A 213 -7.13 -6.34 3.44
N ASP A 214 -7.59 -7.54 3.09
CA ASP A 214 -8.36 -7.81 1.86
C ASP A 214 -9.86 -7.48 2.01
#